data_d56748b4adcf2d75fb7b5d27264aeee9
#
_entry.id   d56748b4adcf2d75fb7b5d27264aeee9
#
_cell.length_a   1.000
_cell.length_b   1.000
_cell.length_c   1.000
_cell.angle_alpha   90.00
_cell.angle_beta   90.00
_cell.angle_gamma   90.00
#
_symmetry.space_group_name_H-M   'P 1'
#
loop_
_entity.id
_entity.type
_entity.pdbx_description
1 polymer ?
#
loop_
_entity_poly.entity_id
_entity_poly.type
_entity_poly.pdbx_seq_one_letter_code
_entity_poly.pdbx_strand_id
1 'polypeptide(L)'
;MSPMTDLSPAPSAAAPTTSAPAAVRAVRDVPDRVSLDGVEARWDADWTAQGTYAFDRTRTREQVYSIDTPPPTVSGSLHVGHVFSYTHTDVVARYRRMRGAEVFYPMGWDDNGLPTERRVQNYFGVR
;
A
#
# COMPACT_ATOMS: atom_id res chain seq x y z
N MET A 1 10.21 4.15 -69.42
CA MET A 1 8.78 4.55 -69.26
C MET A 1 8.22 3.67 -68.15
N SER A 2 8.26 4.16 -66.91
CA SER A 2 7.61 3.48 -65.76
C SER A 2 6.39 4.27 -65.34
N PRO A 3 5.26 3.63 -65.00
CA PRO A 3 4.06 4.33 -64.61
C PRO A 3 4.14 4.81 -63.15
N MET A 4 3.75 6.04 -62.95
CA MET A 4 3.55 6.69 -61.66
C MET A 4 2.37 6.02 -60.93
N THR A 5 2.63 5.57 -59.71
CA THR A 5 1.61 5.06 -58.78
C THR A 5 0.98 6.24 -58.05
N ASP A 6 -0.32 6.39 -58.24
CA ASP A 6 -1.17 7.37 -57.57
C ASP A 6 -1.29 7.04 -56.06
N LEU A 7 -0.86 7.96 -55.21
CA LEU A 7 -1.01 7.89 -53.75
C LEU A 7 -2.17 8.77 -53.31
N SER A 8 -3.37 8.18 -53.33
CA SER A 8 -4.55 8.79 -52.73
C SER A 8 -4.49 8.74 -51.22
N PRO A 9 -4.72 9.83 -50.48
CA PRO A 9 -4.70 9.79 -49.02
C PRO A 9 -5.98 9.14 -48.44
N ALA A 10 -5.80 8.23 -47.53
CA ALA A 10 -6.87 7.56 -46.77
C ALA A 10 -7.65 8.57 -45.88
N PRO A 11 -8.95 8.39 -45.70
CA PRO A 11 -9.74 9.27 -44.83
C PRO A 11 -9.38 9.06 -43.35
N SER A 12 -9.06 10.16 -42.69
CA SER A 12 -8.86 10.23 -41.24
C SER A 12 -10.16 9.91 -40.50
N ALA A 13 -10.20 8.78 -39.80
CA ALA A 13 -11.29 8.44 -38.90
C ALA A 13 -11.19 9.29 -37.64
N ALA A 14 -12.12 10.22 -37.47
CA ALA A 14 -12.30 10.96 -36.21
C ALA A 14 -12.80 10.01 -35.13
N ALA A 15 -12.01 9.86 -34.05
CA ALA A 15 -12.41 9.12 -32.87
C ALA A 15 -13.54 9.87 -32.13
N PRO A 16 -14.58 9.18 -31.64
CA PRO A 16 -15.61 9.82 -30.85
C PRO A 16 -15.04 10.14 -29.43
N THR A 17 -14.94 11.41 -29.14
CA THR A 17 -14.70 11.93 -27.78
C THR A 17 -15.96 11.73 -26.95
N THR A 18 -16.13 10.56 -26.35
CA THR A 18 -17.13 10.36 -25.31
C THR A 18 -16.56 10.85 -24.01
N SER A 19 -16.82 12.12 -23.70
CA SER A 19 -16.61 12.67 -22.35
C SER A 19 -17.59 11.98 -21.40
N ALA A 20 -17.08 11.07 -20.57
CA ALA A 20 -17.86 10.55 -19.46
C ALA A 20 -18.21 11.71 -18.50
N PRO A 21 -19.45 11.81 -18.01
CA PRO A 21 -19.82 12.84 -17.07
C PRO A 21 -18.98 12.66 -15.80
N ALA A 22 -18.29 13.72 -15.36
CA ALA A 22 -17.58 13.75 -14.10
C ALA A 22 -18.57 13.38 -12.99
N ALA A 23 -18.34 12.23 -12.35
CA ALA A 23 -19.14 11.82 -11.21
C ALA A 23 -19.05 12.94 -10.16
N VAL A 24 -20.17 13.60 -9.90
CA VAL A 24 -20.29 14.58 -8.84
C VAL A 24 -19.97 13.84 -7.54
N ARG A 25 -18.78 14.09 -7.01
CA ARG A 25 -18.34 13.52 -5.74
C ARG A 25 -19.31 14.02 -4.66
N ALA A 26 -20.17 13.13 -4.16
CA ALA A 26 -21.09 13.47 -3.10
C ALA A 26 -20.30 14.15 -1.97
N VAL A 27 -20.74 15.36 -1.62
CA VAL A 27 -20.17 16.09 -0.47
C VAL A 27 -20.46 15.21 0.75
N ARG A 28 -19.42 14.60 1.29
CA ARG A 28 -19.54 13.82 2.52
C ARG A 28 -19.88 14.80 3.64
N ASP A 29 -20.95 14.51 4.34
CA ASP A 29 -21.33 15.26 5.54
C ASP A 29 -20.16 15.18 6.54
N VAL A 30 -19.63 16.34 6.90
CA VAL A 30 -18.51 16.43 7.84
C VAL A 30 -19.12 16.46 9.25
N PRO A 31 -18.85 15.47 10.11
CA PRO A 31 -19.43 15.44 11.43
C PRO A 31 -18.96 16.65 12.28
N ASP A 32 -19.83 17.18 13.11
CA ASP A 32 -19.56 18.32 13.99
C ASP A 32 -18.40 18.06 14.98
N ARG A 33 -18.14 16.79 15.27
CA ARG A 33 -17.02 16.37 16.13
C ARG A 33 -16.20 15.29 15.43
N VAL A 34 -14.89 15.45 15.48
CA VAL A 34 -13.95 14.42 15.02
C VAL A 34 -13.99 13.26 16.02
N SER A 35 -14.23 12.05 15.52
CA SER A 35 -14.07 10.80 16.28
C SER A 35 -13.11 9.87 15.54
N LEU A 36 -12.30 9.16 16.31
CA LEU A 36 -11.44 8.08 15.79
C LEU A 36 -12.13 6.71 15.87
N ASP A 37 -13.34 6.66 16.44
CA ASP A 37 -14.07 5.41 16.61
C ASP A 37 -14.38 4.76 15.26
N GLY A 38 -13.98 3.50 15.12
CA GLY A 38 -14.21 2.71 13.91
C GLY A 38 -13.36 3.09 12.68
N VAL A 39 -12.49 4.11 12.79
CA VAL A 39 -11.63 4.55 11.67
C VAL A 39 -10.68 3.45 11.23
N GLU A 40 -10.07 2.72 12.18
CA GLU A 40 -9.14 1.64 11.88
C GLU A 40 -9.84 0.50 11.13
N ALA A 41 -10.94 -0.01 11.67
CA ALA A 41 -11.70 -1.11 11.05
C ALA A 41 -12.20 -0.76 9.64
N ARG A 42 -12.63 0.48 9.44
CA ARG A 42 -13.09 0.97 8.13
C ARG A 42 -11.94 0.97 7.11
N TRP A 43 -10.79 1.54 7.48
CA TRP A 43 -9.67 1.62 6.55
C TRP A 43 -9.02 0.27 6.31
N ASP A 44 -8.99 -0.61 7.31
CA ASP A 44 -8.51 -1.98 7.14
C ASP A 44 -9.36 -2.73 6.10
N ALA A 45 -10.68 -2.62 6.20
CA ALA A 45 -11.60 -3.21 5.22
C ALA A 45 -11.41 -2.62 3.81
N ASP A 46 -11.29 -1.30 3.69
CA ASP A 46 -11.09 -0.62 2.41
C ASP A 46 -9.75 -1.01 1.77
N TRP A 47 -8.67 -1.04 2.53
CA TRP A 47 -7.34 -1.40 2.04
C TRP A 47 -7.24 -2.88 1.66
N THR A 48 -7.90 -3.75 2.42
CA THR A 48 -7.99 -5.17 2.09
C THR A 48 -8.75 -5.38 0.78
N ALA A 49 -9.90 -4.74 0.63
CA ALA A 49 -10.71 -4.85 -0.59
C ALA A 49 -10.00 -4.32 -1.84
N GLN A 50 -9.19 -3.26 -1.68
CA GLN A 50 -8.41 -2.65 -2.76
C GLN A 50 -7.07 -3.35 -3.01
N GLY A 51 -6.64 -4.28 -2.16
CA GLY A 51 -5.32 -4.90 -2.23
C GLY A 51 -4.18 -3.89 -2.07
N THR A 52 -4.37 -2.83 -1.27
CA THR A 52 -3.41 -1.71 -1.15
C THR A 52 -2.00 -2.16 -0.75
N TYR A 53 -1.90 -3.24 0.02
CA TYR A 53 -0.64 -3.80 0.49
C TYR A 53 -0.23 -5.09 -0.25
N ALA A 54 -1.01 -5.52 -1.25
CA ALA A 54 -0.62 -6.67 -2.08
C ALA A 54 0.57 -6.27 -2.96
N PHE A 55 1.60 -7.12 -2.97
CA PHE A 55 2.79 -6.88 -3.79
C PHE A 55 2.65 -7.54 -5.16
N ASP A 56 2.76 -6.74 -6.21
CA ASP A 56 2.74 -7.20 -7.60
C ASP A 56 4.13 -7.71 -8.02
N ARG A 57 4.30 -9.03 -8.08
CA ARG A 57 5.56 -9.68 -8.46
C ARG A 57 5.91 -9.56 -9.95
N THR A 58 5.04 -8.97 -10.76
CA THR A 58 5.30 -8.74 -12.19
C THR A 58 6.07 -7.45 -12.45
N ARG A 59 6.21 -6.60 -11.43
CA ARG A 59 6.92 -5.33 -11.53
C ARG A 59 8.42 -5.53 -11.73
N THR A 60 9.02 -4.65 -12.52
CA THR A 60 10.48 -4.65 -12.69
C THR A 60 11.18 -4.05 -11.46
N ARG A 61 12.48 -4.34 -11.31
CA ARG A 61 13.28 -3.83 -10.19
C ARG A 61 13.25 -2.31 -10.06
N GLU A 62 13.22 -1.61 -11.18
CA GLU A 62 13.22 -0.13 -11.23
C GLU A 62 11.89 0.45 -10.74
N GLN A 63 10.82 -0.33 -10.80
CA GLN A 63 9.49 0.07 -10.35
C GLN A 63 9.27 -0.23 -8.86
N VAL A 64 10.12 -1.06 -8.26
CA VAL A 64 9.98 -1.51 -6.87
C VAL A 64 10.79 -0.64 -5.92
N TYR A 65 10.18 -0.24 -4.83
CA TYR A 65 10.84 0.38 -3.69
C TYR A 65 10.72 -0.54 -2.47
N SER A 66 11.86 -1.07 -2.02
CA SER A 66 11.89 -1.99 -0.88
C SER A 66 12.22 -1.26 0.41
N ILE A 67 11.53 -1.64 1.48
CA ILE A 67 11.82 -1.20 2.84
C ILE A 67 12.13 -2.45 3.67
N ASP A 68 13.23 -2.38 4.41
CA ASP A 68 13.62 -3.40 5.37
C ASP A 68 13.69 -2.77 6.76
N THR A 69 13.00 -3.38 7.71
CA THR A 69 13.01 -2.97 9.12
C THR A 69 13.11 -4.21 10.00
N PRO A 70 13.81 -4.12 11.15
CA PRO A 70 13.80 -5.19 12.12
C PRO A 70 12.37 -5.54 12.55
N PRO A 71 12.00 -6.83 12.59
CA PRO A 71 10.68 -7.23 13.05
C PRO A 71 10.53 -6.98 14.54
N PRO A 72 9.32 -6.63 15.02
CA PRO A 72 9.07 -6.52 16.45
C PRO A 72 9.09 -7.90 17.11
N THR A 73 9.53 -7.94 18.38
CA THR A 73 9.49 -9.15 19.17
C THR A 73 8.06 -9.52 19.58
N VAL A 74 7.75 -10.81 19.63
CA VAL A 74 6.43 -11.30 20.07
C VAL A 74 6.28 -11.30 21.60
N SER A 75 7.37 -11.11 22.32
CA SER A 75 7.44 -11.27 23.78
C SER A 75 6.99 -10.06 24.59
N GLY A 76 6.79 -8.92 23.97
CA GLY A 76 6.47 -7.67 24.65
C GLY A 76 5.39 -6.85 23.96
N SER A 77 4.85 -5.86 24.70
CA SER A 77 3.96 -4.87 24.14
C SER A 77 4.74 -3.87 23.29
N LEU A 78 4.07 -3.32 22.27
CA LEU A 78 4.60 -2.20 21.53
C LEU A 78 4.81 -1.00 22.47
N HIS A 79 5.89 -0.29 22.28
CA HIS A 79 6.22 0.91 23.04
C HIS A 79 6.49 2.09 22.11
N VAL A 80 6.69 3.29 22.67
CA VAL A 80 6.88 4.53 21.91
C VAL A 80 8.00 4.43 20.84
N GLY A 81 9.06 3.66 21.11
CA GLY A 81 10.12 3.43 20.12
C GLY A 81 9.63 2.71 18.87
N HIS A 82 8.74 1.73 19.00
CA HIS A 82 8.10 1.09 17.83
C HIS A 82 7.22 2.07 17.07
N VAL A 83 6.38 2.84 17.78
CA VAL A 83 5.53 3.87 17.16
C VAL A 83 6.39 4.84 16.36
N PHE A 84 7.48 5.32 16.95
CA PHE A 84 8.39 6.25 16.30
C PHE A 84 9.01 5.65 15.02
N SER A 85 9.61 4.46 15.13
CA SER A 85 10.29 3.81 14.00
C SER A 85 9.33 3.45 12.87
N TYR A 86 8.20 2.81 13.19
CA TYR A 86 7.25 2.38 12.15
C TYR A 86 6.48 3.52 11.53
N THR A 87 6.22 4.61 12.25
CA THR A 87 5.60 5.81 11.66
C THR A 87 6.49 6.41 10.57
N HIS A 88 7.80 6.50 10.80
CA HIS A 88 8.71 7.02 9.78
C HIS A 88 8.72 6.16 8.52
N THR A 89 8.79 4.85 8.68
CA THR A 89 8.79 3.93 7.53
C THR A 89 7.44 3.91 6.82
N ASP A 90 6.33 4.01 7.55
CA ASP A 90 5.00 4.08 6.95
C ASP A 90 4.81 5.36 6.12
N VAL A 91 5.29 6.51 6.61
CA VAL A 91 5.28 7.77 5.85
C VAL A 91 6.05 7.63 4.54
N VAL A 92 7.25 7.03 4.58
CA VAL A 92 8.05 6.79 3.38
C VAL A 92 7.35 5.84 2.42
N ALA A 93 6.77 4.73 2.93
CA ALA A 93 6.04 3.76 2.13
C ALA A 93 4.85 4.41 1.41
N ARG A 94 4.05 5.20 2.13
CA ARG A 94 2.89 5.93 1.57
C ARG A 94 3.33 6.93 0.51
N TYR A 95 4.37 7.71 0.79
CA TYR A 95 4.93 8.65 -0.17
C TYR A 95 5.38 7.94 -1.46
N ARG A 96 6.08 6.82 -1.34
CA ARG A 96 6.55 6.06 -2.51
C ARG A 96 5.38 5.48 -3.33
N ARG A 97 4.33 4.97 -2.69
CA ARG A 97 3.10 4.55 -3.39
C ARG A 97 2.43 5.71 -4.12
N MET A 98 2.30 6.86 -3.47
CA MET A 98 1.74 8.07 -4.11
C MET A 98 2.57 8.53 -5.31
N ARG A 99 3.86 8.22 -5.33
CA ARG A 99 4.77 8.48 -6.46
C ARG A 99 4.72 7.39 -7.54
N GLY A 100 3.88 6.38 -7.39
CA GLY A 100 3.69 5.32 -8.36
C GLY A 100 4.65 4.14 -8.24
N ALA A 101 5.47 4.07 -7.18
CA ALA A 101 6.31 2.92 -6.92
C ALA A 101 5.51 1.75 -6.35
N GLU A 102 5.85 0.55 -6.78
CA GLU A 102 5.44 -0.68 -6.11
C GLU A 102 6.25 -0.84 -4.84
N VAL A 103 5.59 -0.80 -3.68
CA VAL A 103 6.29 -0.83 -2.38
C VAL A 103 6.31 -2.25 -1.84
N PHE A 104 7.51 -2.82 -1.73
CA PHE A 104 7.76 -4.07 -1.04
C PHE A 104 8.20 -3.78 0.40
N TYR A 105 7.25 -3.94 1.33
CA TYR A 105 7.48 -3.74 2.76
C TYR A 105 6.89 -4.92 3.54
N PRO A 106 7.57 -6.08 3.53
CA PRO A 106 7.10 -7.26 4.26
C PRO A 106 7.24 -7.01 5.76
N MET A 107 6.20 -7.41 6.51
CA MET A 107 6.21 -7.38 7.96
C MET A 107 6.39 -8.79 8.50
N GLY A 108 7.20 -8.94 9.52
CA GLY A 108 7.46 -10.19 10.21
C GLY A 108 7.45 -10.02 11.73
N TRP A 109 7.72 -11.12 12.43
CA TRP A 109 7.83 -11.15 13.88
C TRP A 109 9.14 -11.81 14.26
N ASP A 110 9.83 -11.24 15.27
CA ASP A 110 10.96 -11.90 15.91
C ASP A 110 10.44 -12.78 17.05
N ASP A 111 10.34 -14.06 16.78
CA ASP A 111 9.81 -15.08 17.70
C ASP A 111 10.90 -15.89 18.40
N ASN A 112 12.17 -15.58 18.16
CA ASN A 112 13.33 -16.27 18.73
C ASN A 112 13.96 -15.51 19.89
N GLY A 113 14.62 -16.27 20.76
CA GLY A 113 15.51 -15.76 21.78
C GLY A 113 14.97 -15.84 23.20
N LEU A 114 15.90 -15.68 24.18
CA LEU A 114 15.64 -15.79 25.60
C LEU A 114 14.46 -14.96 26.13
N PRO A 115 14.21 -13.73 25.68
CA PRO A 115 13.06 -12.97 26.15
C PRO A 115 11.74 -13.64 25.84
N THR A 116 11.60 -14.19 24.63
CA THR A 116 10.41 -14.94 24.19
C THR A 116 10.26 -16.24 24.96
N GLU A 117 11.34 -17.02 25.08
CA GLU A 117 11.36 -18.27 25.86
C GLU A 117 10.95 -18.04 27.31
N ARG A 118 11.53 -17.05 27.99
CA ARG A 118 11.17 -16.68 29.36
C ARG A 118 9.72 -16.23 29.48
N ARG A 119 9.20 -15.51 28.49
CA ARG A 119 7.79 -15.11 28.49
C ARG A 119 6.88 -16.32 28.42
N VAL A 120 7.19 -17.29 27.55
CA VAL A 120 6.46 -18.55 27.42
C VAL A 120 6.53 -19.36 28.72
N GLN A 121 7.73 -19.50 29.31
CA GLN A 121 7.93 -20.20 30.59
C GLN A 121 7.07 -19.58 31.69
N ASN A 122 7.10 -18.25 31.82
CA ASN A 122 6.34 -17.54 32.85
C ASN A 122 4.84 -17.61 32.64
N TYR A 123 4.39 -17.55 31.39
CA TYR A 123 2.96 -17.51 31.06
C TYR A 123 2.31 -18.89 31.14
N PHE A 124 3.00 -19.91 30.66
CA PHE A 124 2.48 -21.28 30.58
C PHE A 124 2.99 -22.20 31.69
N GLY A 125 3.90 -21.73 32.56
CA GLY A 125 4.46 -22.51 33.65
C GLY A 125 5.34 -23.68 33.17
N VAL A 126 5.85 -23.65 31.96
CA VAL A 126 6.76 -24.68 31.41
C VAL A 126 8.21 -24.36 31.74
N ARG A 127 9.05 -25.42 31.87
CA ARG A 127 10.50 -25.30 32.17
C ARG A 127 11.31 -26.09 31.16
#